data_9ab2282bc06beb385372cb02f8ac2e42
#
_entry.id   9ab2282bc06beb385372cb02f8ac2e42
#
_cell.length_a   1.000
_cell.length_b   1.000
_cell.length_c   1.000
_cell.angle_alpha   90.00
_cell.angle_beta   90.00
_cell.angle_gamma   90.00
#
_symmetry.space_group_name_H-M   'P 1'
#
loop_
_entity.id
_entity.type
_entity.pdbx_description
1 polymer ?
#
loop_
_entity_poly.entity_id
_entity_poly.type
_entity_poly.pdbx_seq_one_letter_code
_entity_poly.pdbx_strand_id
1 'polypeptide(L)'
;SRRIAKALQLHRNRTLVKDITNLLNDLLRVFKEKDCSLLEINPLALTTDNKLYALDIKIDVDDNALYRQHDISILKEFDDPDSLEAKAFEYELSYINLDGNIGCMVNGAGLAMATMDIIKLHGGEPANFLDVGGDAPVEKVKRAFALVLADKKVKGILVNIFGGIMKCDVIAEGIVQTVHEGGITVPLVVRLEGTNVNIAKDILENSGLNIISADNMKDAAEKIVRLVNGLKYSEYRSQ
;
A
#
# COMPACT_ATOMS: atom_id res chain seq x y z
N SER A 1 -19.60 -19.89 23.83
CA SER A 1 -19.84 -21.25 23.28
C SER A 1 -21.28 -21.74 23.44
N ARG A 2 -21.89 -21.74 24.67
CA ARG A 2 -23.27 -22.25 24.87
C ARG A 2 -24.34 -21.51 24.05
N ARG A 3 -24.24 -20.18 23.87
CA ARG A 3 -25.17 -19.41 23.03
C ARG A 3 -25.06 -19.84 21.57
N ILE A 4 -23.85 -20.06 21.07
CA ILE A 4 -23.56 -20.49 19.69
C ILE A 4 -24.12 -21.91 19.50
N ALA A 5 -23.82 -22.84 20.40
CA ALA A 5 -24.39 -24.19 20.36
C ALA A 5 -25.94 -24.21 20.34
N LYS A 6 -26.58 -23.25 21.03
CA LYS A 6 -28.05 -23.09 21.00
C LYS A 6 -28.51 -22.54 19.65
N ALA A 7 -27.84 -21.54 19.11
CA ALA A 7 -28.14 -20.95 17.80
C ALA A 7 -28.01 -21.96 16.65
N LEU A 8 -26.99 -22.82 16.73
CA LEU A 8 -26.77 -23.92 15.79
C LEU A 8 -27.64 -25.17 16.06
N GLN A 9 -28.58 -25.12 17.03
CA GLN A 9 -29.46 -26.20 17.42
C GLN A 9 -28.76 -27.48 17.95
N LEU A 10 -27.47 -27.36 18.31
CA LEU A 10 -26.63 -28.46 18.83
C LEU A 10 -26.79 -28.69 20.34
N HIS A 11 -27.52 -27.82 21.05
CA HIS A 11 -27.60 -27.77 22.51
C HIS A 11 -28.22 -29.03 23.18
N ARG A 12 -28.91 -29.85 22.40
CA ARG A 12 -29.54 -31.12 22.90
C ARG A 12 -28.55 -32.28 22.99
N ASN A 13 -27.39 -32.19 22.32
CA ASN A 13 -26.35 -33.22 22.32
C ASN A 13 -25.12 -32.69 23.09
N ARG A 14 -24.84 -33.27 24.26
CA ARG A 14 -23.73 -32.84 25.13
C ARG A 14 -22.36 -32.99 24.47
N THR A 15 -22.18 -34.03 23.65
CA THR A 15 -20.92 -34.23 22.90
C THR A 15 -20.71 -33.11 21.90
N LEU A 16 -21.73 -32.79 21.09
CA LEU A 16 -21.64 -31.70 20.11
C LEU A 16 -21.45 -30.35 20.77
N VAL A 17 -22.03 -30.12 21.96
CA VAL A 17 -21.77 -28.88 22.74
C VAL A 17 -20.29 -28.79 23.15
N LYS A 18 -19.69 -29.90 23.54
CA LYS A 18 -18.26 -29.96 23.88
C LYS A 18 -17.40 -29.75 22.64
N ASP A 19 -17.71 -30.39 21.53
CA ASP A 19 -16.94 -30.33 20.30
C ASP A 19 -16.97 -28.92 19.70
N ILE A 20 -18.13 -28.26 19.63
CA ILE A 20 -18.21 -26.85 19.17
C ILE A 20 -17.50 -25.89 20.14
N THR A 21 -17.50 -26.21 21.46
CA THR A 21 -16.77 -25.38 22.42
C THR A 21 -15.25 -25.50 22.21
N ASN A 22 -14.76 -26.72 22.01
CA ASN A 22 -13.36 -26.97 21.72
C ASN A 22 -12.95 -26.28 20.41
N LEU A 23 -13.71 -26.48 19.33
CA LEU A 23 -13.49 -25.82 18.04
C LEU A 23 -13.40 -24.30 18.18
N LEU A 24 -14.35 -23.68 18.87
CA LEU A 24 -14.32 -22.23 19.06
C LEU A 24 -13.12 -21.74 19.88
N ASN A 25 -12.66 -22.52 20.85
CA ASN A 25 -11.46 -22.19 21.62
C ASN A 25 -10.19 -22.31 20.75
N ASP A 26 -10.11 -23.37 19.93
CA ASP A 26 -8.99 -23.57 19.01
C ASP A 26 -8.95 -22.50 17.93
N LEU A 27 -10.09 -22.13 17.35
CA LEU A 27 -10.21 -21.03 16.40
C LEU A 27 -9.76 -19.68 17.02
N LEU A 28 -10.19 -19.40 18.25
CA LEU A 28 -9.79 -18.19 18.96
C LEU A 28 -8.30 -18.16 19.26
N ARG A 29 -7.72 -19.34 19.57
CA ARG A 29 -6.27 -19.47 19.76
C ARG A 29 -5.52 -19.17 18.47
N VAL A 30 -5.89 -19.84 17.37
CA VAL A 30 -5.27 -19.59 16.03
C VAL A 30 -5.42 -18.13 15.64
N PHE A 31 -6.62 -17.55 15.80
CA PHE A 31 -6.87 -16.15 15.47
C PHE A 31 -5.90 -15.19 16.17
N LYS A 32 -5.64 -15.44 17.47
CA LYS A 32 -4.74 -14.60 18.27
C LYS A 32 -3.24 -14.89 18.04
N GLU A 33 -2.87 -16.18 17.97
CA GLU A 33 -1.46 -16.59 17.85
C GLU A 33 -0.90 -16.34 16.45
N LYS A 34 -1.78 -16.34 15.42
CA LYS A 34 -1.39 -16.14 14.03
C LYS A 34 -1.75 -14.76 13.49
N ASP A 35 -2.14 -13.83 14.36
CA ASP A 35 -2.49 -12.45 13.98
C ASP A 35 -3.51 -12.41 12.83
N CYS A 36 -4.56 -13.21 12.91
CA CYS A 36 -5.58 -13.25 11.88
C CYS A 36 -6.45 -11.99 11.91
N SER A 37 -6.79 -11.46 10.74
CA SER A 37 -7.81 -10.43 10.54
C SER A 37 -9.17 -11.04 10.21
N LEU A 38 -9.18 -12.23 9.60
CA LEU A 38 -10.37 -13.04 9.34
C LEU A 38 -10.09 -14.52 9.62
N LEU A 39 -11.06 -15.20 10.20
CA LEU A 39 -11.11 -16.66 10.27
C LEU A 39 -12.56 -17.10 10.11
N GLU A 40 -12.87 -17.79 9.02
CA GLU A 40 -14.21 -18.24 8.66
C GLU A 40 -14.19 -19.74 8.37
N ILE A 41 -15.22 -20.44 8.86
CA ILE A 41 -15.53 -21.82 8.46
C ILE A 41 -16.89 -21.80 7.77
N ASN A 42 -16.91 -22.13 6.48
CA ASN A 42 -18.14 -22.11 5.68
C ASN A 42 -18.07 -23.13 4.52
N PRO A 43 -18.83 -24.26 4.62
CA PRO A 43 -19.71 -24.61 5.74
C PRO A 43 -19.03 -25.42 6.86
N LEU A 44 -19.57 -25.27 8.08
CA LEU A 44 -19.36 -26.24 9.15
C LEU A 44 -20.46 -27.29 9.05
N ALA A 45 -20.12 -28.52 8.68
CA ALA A 45 -21.08 -29.59 8.46
C ALA A 45 -21.24 -30.49 9.72
N LEU A 46 -22.48 -30.90 9.97
CA LEU A 46 -22.81 -31.96 10.94
C LEU A 46 -23.17 -33.22 10.17
N THR A 47 -22.44 -34.29 10.43
CA THR A 47 -22.69 -35.60 9.79
C THR A 47 -23.77 -36.41 10.50
N THR A 48 -24.26 -37.43 9.84
CA THR A 48 -25.30 -38.36 10.39
C THR A 48 -24.80 -39.14 11.61
N ASP A 49 -23.49 -39.34 11.76
CA ASP A 49 -22.82 -39.94 12.93
C ASP A 49 -22.46 -38.90 14.02
N ASN A 50 -23.07 -37.72 13.96
CA ASN A 50 -22.90 -36.62 14.92
C ASN A 50 -21.45 -36.11 15.07
N LYS A 51 -20.71 -36.01 13.99
CA LYS A 51 -19.39 -35.33 13.95
C LYS A 51 -19.47 -34.00 13.26
N LEU A 52 -18.65 -33.02 13.70
CA LEU A 52 -18.50 -31.74 13.07
C LEU A 52 -17.30 -31.79 12.11
N TYR A 53 -17.50 -31.31 10.88
CA TYR A 53 -16.44 -31.15 9.87
C TYR A 53 -16.42 -29.74 9.35
N ALA A 54 -15.24 -29.09 9.44
CA ALA A 54 -14.96 -27.88 8.68
C ALA A 54 -14.65 -28.29 7.25
N LEU A 55 -15.54 -28.00 6.31
CA LEU A 55 -15.38 -28.39 4.90
C LEU A 55 -14.51 -27.39 4.15
N ASP A 56 -14.59 -26.12 4.54
CA ASP A 56 -13.73 -25.08 4.02
C ASP A 56 -13.40 -24.09 5.16
N ILE A 57 -12.16 -23.61 5.15
CA ILE A 57 -11.64 -22.63 6.13
C ILE A 57 -10.94 -21.52 5.38
N LYS A 58 -11.43 -20.29 5.57
CA LYS A 58 -10.76 -19.09 5.10
C LYS A 58 -10.03 -18.40 6.26
N ILE A 59 -8.75 -18.11 6.05
CA ILE A 59 -7.90 -17.44 7.02
C ILE A 59 -7.19 -16.29 6.32
N ASP A 60 -7.41 -15.06 6.81
CA ASP A 60 -6.62 -13.89 6.40
C ASP A 60 -5.75 -13.49 7.59
N VAL A 61 -4.46 -13.35 7.38
CA VAL A 61 -3.48 -12.91 8.37
C VAL A 61 -3.15 -11.44 8.12
N ASP A 62 -2.96 -10.68 9.19
CA ASP A 62 -2.55 -9.28 9.09
C ASP A 62 -1.15 -9.18 8.48
N ASP A 63 -1.03 -8.59 7.30
CA ASP A 63 0.24 -8.39 6.61
C ASP A 63 1.25 -7.61 7.46
N ASN A 64 0.78 -6.70 8.33
CA ASN A 64 1.63 -5.96 9.25
C ASN A 64 2.25 -6.83 10.36
N ALA A 65 1.74 -8.05 10.56
CA ALA A 65 2.26 -9.01 11.53
C ALA A 65 3.21 -10.04 10.90
N LEU A 66 3.38 -10.09 9.58
CA LEU A 66 4.18 -11.10 8.87
C LEU A 66 5.65 -11.11 9.32
N TYR A 67 6.18 -9.98 9.80
CA TYR A 67 7.55 -9.92 10.34
C TYR A 67 7.79 -10.87 11.53
N ARG A 68 6.73 -11.26 12.26
CA ARG A 68 6.79 -12.22 13.38
C ARG A 68 6.12 -13.56 13.07
N GLN A 69 5.47 -13.70 11.92
CA GLN A 69 4.83 -14.92 11.44
C GLN A 69 5.60 -15.50 10.25
N HIS A 70 6.89 -15.82 10.46
CA HIS A 70 7.79 -16.26 9.39
C HIS A 70 7.30 -17.54 8.67
N ASP A 71 6.66 -18.47 9.39
CA ASP A 71 6.08 -19.69 8.84
C ASP A 71 4.92 -19.40 7.87
N ILE A 72 4.23 -18.27 8.04
CA ILE A 72 3.15 -17.83 7.16
C ILE A 72 3.69 -16.94 6.03
N SER A 73 4.66 -16.09 6.33
CA SER A 73 5.21 -15.18 5.32
C SER A 73 5.82 -15.92 4.11
N ILE A 74 6.42 -17.10 4.35
CA ILE A 74 6.97 -17.94 3.27
C ILE A 74 5.90 -18.63 2.41
N LEU A 75 4.63 -18.67 2.88
CA LEU A 75 3.51 -19.23 2.13
C LEU A 75 2.80 -18.16 1.29
N LYS A 76 3.21 -16.90 1.39
CA LYS A 76 2.64 -15.83 0.58
C LYS A 76 3.04 -16.05 -0.88
N GLU A 77 2.05 -16.37 -1.69
CA GLU A 77 2.17 -16.51 -3.13
C GLU A 77 1.52 -15.29 -3.81
N PHE A 78 2.12 -14.86 -4.91
CA PHE A 78 1.53 -13.86 -5.78
C PHE A 78 1.06 -14.57 -7.05
N ASP A 79 -0.12 -14.20 -7.54
CA ASP A 79 -0.66 -14.75 -8.81
C ASP A 79 0.32 -14.51 -9.97
N ASP A 80 1.02 -13.38 -9.94
CA ASP A 80 2.13 -13.06 -10.83
C ASP A 80 3.36 -12.66 -10.00
N PRO A 81 4.39 -13.53 -9.91
CA PRO A 81 5.64 -13.23 -9.20
C PRO A 81 6.41 -12.03 -9.77
N ASP A 82 6.17 -11.67 -11.04
CA ASP A 82 6.79 -10.52 -11.69
C ASP A 82 5.99 -9.22 -11.51
N SER A 83 4.84 -9.28 -10.84
CA SER A 83 4.00 -8.10 -10.55
C SER A 83 4.73 -7.03 -9.77
N LEU A 84 4.24 -5.79 -9.85
CA LEU A 84 4.78 -4.67 -9.07
C LEU A 84 4.54 -4.87 -7.57
N GLU A 85 3.44 -5.52 -7.20
CA GLU A 85 3.12 -5.88 -5.81
C GLU A 85 4.13 -6.90 -5.25
N ALA A 86 4.48 -7.93 -6.02
CA ALA A 86 5.48 -8.92 -5.61
C ALA A 86 6.85 -8.26 -5.39
N LYS A 87 7.29 -7.43 -6.33
CA LYS A 87 8.54 -6.66 -6.21
C LYS A 87 8.53 -5.67 -5.02
N ALA A 88 7.38 -5.00 -4.81
CA ALA A 88 7.23 -4.09 -3.67
C ALA A 88 7.34 -4.84 -2.33
N PHE A 89 6.75 -6.03 -2.25
CA PHE A 89 6.83 -6.87 -1.06
C PHE A 89 8.28 -7.26 -0.71
N GLU A 90 9.12 -7.60 -1.72
CA GLU A 90 10.55 -7.88 -1.51
C GLU A 90 11.31 -6.68 -0.92
N TYR A 91 10.84 -5.46 -1.18
CA TYR A 91 11.44 -4.22 -0.69
C TYR A 91 10.77 -3.67 0.58
N GLU A 92 9.87 -4.45 1.17
CA GLU A 92 9.09 -4.04 2.36
C GLU A 92 8.33 -2.72 2.12
N LEU A 93 7.78 -2.55 0.92
CA LEU A 93 6.99 -1.40 0.52
C LEU A 93 5.50 -1.75 0.51
N SER A 94 4.67 -0.87 1.03
CA SER A 94 3.21 -0.98 0.90
C SER A 94 2.79 -0.45 -0.47
N TYR A 95 2.53 -1.36 -1.41
CA TYR A 95 2.15 -1.03 -2.79
C TYR A 95 0.86 -1.77 -3.18
N ILE A 96 -0.07 -1.06 -3.81
CA ILE A 96 -1.27 -1.62 -4.42
C ILE A 96 -1.41 -1.02 -5.81
N ASN A 97 -1.53 -1.87 -6.82
CA ASN A 97 -1.77 -1.45 -8.19
C ASN A 97 -3.23 -1.03 -8.39
N LEU A 98 -3.46 0.08 -9.08
CA LEU A 98 -4.78 0.62 -9.41
C LEU A 98 -4.88 0.84 -10.92
N ASP A 99 -6.10 1.13 -11.41
CA ASP A 99 -6.36 1.22 -12.86
C ASP A 99 -6.05 2.58 -13.49
N GLY A 100 -5.59 3.55 -12.70
CA GLY A 100 -5.32 4.92 -13.16
C GLY A 100 -4.01 5.09 -13.93
N ASN A 101 -3.63 6.36 -14.11
CA ASN A 101 -2.46 6.76 -14.90
C ASN A 101 -1.57 7.81 -14.21
N ILE A 102 -1.87 8.16 -12.96
CA ILE A 102 -1.05 9.05 -12.14
C ILE A 102 -0.36 8.22 -11.08
N GLY A 103 0.95 8.04 -11.20
CA GLY A 103 1.77 7.37 -10.21
C GLY A 103 1.86 8.20 -8.93
N CYS A 104 1.72 7.57 -7.78
CA CYS A 104 1.75 8.20 -6.47
C CYS A 104 2.88 7.62 -5.61
N MET A 105 3.68 8.49 -4.98
CA MET A 105 4.65 8.11 -3.95
C MET A 105 4.48 9.02 -2.74
N VAL A 106 4.20 8.45 -1.58
CA VAL A 106 3.81 9.17 -0.37
C VAL A 106 4.48 8.54 0.85
N ASN A 107 4.62 9.26 1.94
CA ASN A 107 5.00 8.70 3.22
C ASN A 107 3.84 8.75 4.22
N GLY A 108 3.33 7.56 4.53
CA GLY A 108 2.21 7.35 5.44
C GLY A 108 0.87 7.09 4.72
N ALA A 109 0.21 6.02 5.12
CA ALA A 109 -1.01 5.51 4.48
C ALA A 109 -2.15 6.55 4.46
N GLY A 110 -2.32 7.33 5.52
CA GLY A 110 -3.35 8.38 5.57
C GLY A 110 -3.10 9.48 4.55
N LEU A 111 -1.83 9.91 4.38
CA LEU A 111 -1.44 10.90 3.38
C LEU A 111 -1.59 10.32 1.96
N ALA A 112 -1.30 9.03 1.76
CA ALA A 112 -1.50 8.35 0.48
C ALA A 112 -2.97 8.34 0.07
N MET A 113 -3.87 7.96 0.96
CA MET A 113 -5.33 8.01 0.70
C MET A 113 -5.80 9.42 0.38
N ALA A 114 -5.41 10.42 1.20
CA ALA A 114 -5.77 11.82 0.95
C ALA A 114 -5.21 12.35 -0.38
N THR A 115 -4.02 11.89 -0.78
CA THR A 115 -3.42 12.25 -2.08
C THR A 115 -4.22 11.66 -3.24
N MET A 116 -4.63 10.40 -3.13
CA MET A 116 -5.47 9.77 -4.15
C MET A 116 -6.85 10.43 -4.25
N ASP A 117 -7.46 10.77 -3.11
CA ASP A 117 -8.76 11.43 -3.08
C ASP A 117 -8.71 12.81 -3.74
N ILE A 118 -7.68 13.62 -3.47
CA ILE A 118 -7.56 14.94 -4.08
C ILE A 118 -7.25 14.86 -5.58
N ILE A 119 -6.48 13.86 -6.03
CA ILE A 119 -6.28 13.59 -7.46
C ILE A 119 -7.62 13.30 -8.13
N LYS A 120 -8.44 12.42 -7.55
CA LYS A 120 -9.78 12.10 -8.07
C LYS A 120 -10.72 13.29 -8.07
N LEU A 121 -10.69 14.11 -7.02
CA LEU A 121 -11.47 15.33 -6.92
C LEU A 121 -11.18 16.31 -8.08
N HIS A 122 -9.94 16.34 -8.57
CA HIS A 122 -9.50 17.16 -9.71
C HIS A 122 -9.63 16.44 -11.07
N GLY A 123 -10.27 15.27 -11.11
CA GLY A 123 -10.55 14.54 -12.36
C GLY A 123 -9.39 13.70 -12.87
N GLY A 124 -8.41 13.37 -12.00
CA GLY A 124 -7.34 12.43 -12.31
C GLY A 124 -7.62 11.03 -11.76
N GLU A 125 -6.85 10.04 -12.22
CA GLU A 125 -6.98 8.65 -11.78
C GLU A 125 -5.64 8.12 -11.25
N PRO A 126 -5.54 7.79 -9.93
CA PRO A 126 -4.33 7.22 -9.35
C PRO A 126 -4.02 5.84 -9.94
N ALA A 127 -2.76 5.61 -10.32
CA ALA A 127 -2.27 4.33 -10.85
C ALA A 127 -1.88 3.34 -9.75
N ASN A 128 -1.59 3.83 -8.56
CA ASN A 128 -1.16 3.02 -7.43
C ASN A 128 -1.38 3.72 -6.09
N PHE A 129 -1.47 2.91 -5.04
CA PHE A 129 -1.15 3.31 -3.68
C PHE A 129 0.31 2.93 -3.42
N LEU A 130 1.14 3.82 -2.90
CA LEU A 130 2.50 3.53 -2.46
C LEU A 130 2.87 4.37 -1.24
N ASP A 131 3.12 3.68 -0.14
CA ASP A 131 3.63 4.25 1.10
C ASP A 131 5.08 3.78 1.31
N VAL A 132 6.02 4.74 1.32
CA VAL A 132 7.44 4.44 1.55
C VAL A 132 7.79 4.30 3.03
N GLY A 133 6.84 4.62 3.93
CA GLY A 133 7.05 4.61 5.38
C GLY A 133 7.63 5.91 5.93
N GLY A 134 7.80 5.95 7.25
CA GLY A 134 8.20 7.15 7.98
C GLY A 134 9.71 7.34 8.17
N ASP A 135 10.54 6.37 7.79
CA ASP A 135 11.99 6.35 8.07
C ASP A 135 12.83 5.69 6.95
N ALA A 136 12.30 5.62 5.73
CA ALA A 136 12.95 4.92 4.63
C ALA A 136 14.31 5.53 4.27
N PRO A 137 15.38 4.72 4.15
CA PRO A 137 16.67 5.15 3.63
C PRO A 137 16.59 5.46 2.12
N VAL A 138 17.57 6.18 1.59
CA VAL A 138 17.66 6.58 0.17
C VAL A 138 17.42 5.39 -0.76
N GLU A 139 18.02 4.24 -0.49
CA GLU A 139 17.87 3.03 -1.33
C GLU A 139 16.42 2.53 -1.39
N LYS A 140 15.68 2.60 -0.29
CA LYS A 140 14.25 2.23 -0.27
C LYS A 140 13.41 3.21 -1.08
N VAL A 141 13.73 4.51 -1.01
CA VAL A 141 13.10 5.57 -1.81
C VAL A 141 13.37 5.35 -3.31
N LYS A 142 14.61 5.03 -3.68
CA LYS A 142 14.99 4.69 -5.07
C LYS A 142 14.16 3.53 -5.61
N ARG A 143 14.06 2.45 -4.86
CA ARG A 143 13.27 1.26 -5.25
C ARG A 143 11.79 1.59 -5.38
N ALA A 144 11.23 2.35 -4.43
CA ALA A 144 9.85 2.81 -4.47
C ALA A 144 9.56 3.65 -5.72
N PHE A 145 10.43 4.61 -6.02
CA PHE A 145 10.28 5.47 -7.19
C PHE A 145 10.45 4.68 -8.50
N ALA A 146 11.41 3.75 -8.54
CA ALA A 146 11.62 2.86 -9.69
C ALA A 146 10.40 1.96 -9.96
N LEU A 147 9.70 1.48 -8.92
CA LEU A 147 8.46 0.72 -9.09
C LEU A 147 7.37 1.55 -9.78
N VAL A 148 7.20 2.81 -9.38
CA VAL A 148 6.22 3.70 -10.02
C VAL A 148 6.59 3.97 -11.48
N LEU A 149 7.88 4.15 -11.78
CA LEU A 149 8.38 4.34 -13.16
C LEU A 149 8.22 3.08 -14.02
N ALA A 150 8.25 1.90 -13.43
CA ALA A 150 8.11 0.63 -14.15
C ALA A 150 6.67 0.37 -14.62
N ASP A 151 5.67 1.02 -14.04
CA ASP A 151 4.28 0.88 -14.48
C ASP A 151 4.04 1.64 -15.79
N LYS A 152 3.85 0.88 -16.87
CA LYS A 152 3.61 1.43 -18.21
C LYS A 152 2.32 2.24 -18.36
N LYS A 153 1.39 2.14 -17.41
CA LYS A 153 0.16 2.94 -17.39
C LYS A 153 0.42 4.37 -16.92
N VAL A 154 1.49 4.60 -16.18
CA VAL A 154 1.81 5.89 -15.58
C VAL A 154 2.18 6.90 -16.65
N LYS A 155 1.45 8.01 -16.68
CA LYS A 155 1.64 9.17 -17.59
C LYS A 155 2.13 10.41 -16.86
N GLY A 156 2.20 10.37 -15.55
CA GLY A 156 2.74 11.42 -14.69
C GLY A 156 2.87 10.93 -13.26
N ILE A 157 3.77 11.50 -12.50
CA ILE A 157 4.06 11.08 -11.13
C ILE A 157 3.87 12.24 -10.17
N LEU A 158 3.13 11.98 -9.09
CA LEU A 158 3.00 12.87 -7.94
C LEU A 158 3.75 12.28 -6.73
N VAL A 159 4.77 12.98 -6.28
CA VAL A 159 5.42 12.72 -5.00
C VAL A 159 4.89 13.71 -3.97
N ASN A 160 4.29 13.22 -2.90
CA ASN A 160 3.73 14.04 -1.84
C ASN A 160 4.25 13.58 -0.48
N ILE A 161 5.19 14.33 0.08
CA ILE A 161 5.90 13.98 1.32
C ILE A 161 5.64 15.01 2.40
N PHE A 162 5.32 14.51 3.58
CA PHE A 162 5.33 15.30 4.80
C PHE A 162 6.49 14.80 5.70
N GLY A 163 7.56 15.58 5.73
CA GLY A 163 8.76 15.27 6.50
C GLY A 163 8.54 15.45 8.01
N GLY A 164 8.43 14.33 8.69
CA GLY A 164 8.53 14.25 10.14
C GLY A 164 9.85 13.55 10.52
N ILE A 165 9.77 12.25 10.83
CA ILE A 165 10.94 11.38 10.99
C ILE A 165 11.64 11.21 9.63
N MET A 166 10.87 10.96 8.56
CA MET A 166 11.35 11.03 7.18
C MET A 166 11.83 12.44 6.87
N LYS A 167 13.02 12.56 6.33
CA LYS A 167 13.59 13.83 5.92
C LYS A 167 13.39 14.05 4.42
N CYS A 168 13.01 15.26 4.03
CA CYS A 168 12.73 15.60 2.63
C CYS A 168 13.97 15.48 1.74
N ASP A 169 15.15 15.76 2.25
CA ASP A 169 16.43 15.64 1.52
C ASP A 169 16.69 14.18 1.09
N VAL A 170 16.42 13.19 1.95
CA VAL A 170 16.54 11.76 1.62
C VAL A 170 15.63 11.38 0.44
N ILE A 171 14.41 11.91 0.43
CA ILE A 171 13.46 11.72 -0.69
C ILE A 171 14.01 12.36 -1.97
N ALA A 172 14.47 13.60 -1.89
CA ALA A 172 15.01 14.32 -3.04
C ALA A 172 16.23 13.60 -3.64
N GLU A 173 17.16 13.13 -2.79
CA GLU A 173 18.31 12.33 -3.22
C GLU A 173 17.89 11.03 -3.92
N GLY A 174 16.95 10.29 -3.34
CA GLY A 174 16.45 9.04 -3.92
C GLY A 174 15.81 9.24 -5.30
N ILE A 175 15.01 10.29 -5.46
CA ILE A 175 14.39 10.64 -6.74
C ILE A 175 15.48 11.02 -7.76
N VAL A 176 16.39 11.93 -7.42
CA VAL A 176 17.45 12.41 -8.32
C VAL A 176 18.33 11.26 -8.78
N GLN A 177 18.77 10.40 -7.87
CA GLN A 177 19.59 9.22 -8.22
C GLN A 177 18.85 8.27 -9.18
N THR A 178 17.59 7.95 -8.90
CA THR A 178 16.80 7.05 -9.75
C THR A 178 16.63 7.62 -11.16
N VAL A 179 16.34 8.93 -11.26
CA VAL A 179 16.16 9.57 -12.57
C VAL A 179 17.47 9.65 -13.34
N HIS A 180 18.60 9.86 -12.67
CA HIS A 180 19.92 9.85 -13.34
C HIS A 180 20.29 8.43 -13.83
N GLU A 181 19.91 7.38 -13.13
CA GLU A 181 20.21 5.99 -13.50
C GLU A 181 19.31 5.48 -14.64
N GLY A 182 18.02 5.79 -14.60
CA GLY A 182 17.01 5.21 -15.51
C GLY A 182 16.31 6.21 -16.45
N GLY A 183 16.47 7.50 -16.23
CA GLY A 183 15.72 8.55 -16.93
C GLY A 183 14.28 8.68 -16.44
N ILE A 184 13.62 9.76 -16.84
CA ILE A 184 12.19 9.97 -16.65
C ILE A 184 11.60 10.57 -17.93
N THR A 185 10.53 9.98 -18.42
CA THR A 185 9.84 10.40 -19.65
C THR A 185 8.48 11.03 -19.39
N VAL A 186 8.03 10.97 -18.15
CA VAL A 186 6.72 11.48 -17.71
C VAL A 186 6.90 12.71 -16.80
N PRO A 187 5.93 13.63 -16.75
CA PRO A 187 6.01 14.77 -15.84
C PRO A 187 6.06 14.32 -14.38
N LEU A 188 6.88 15.03 -13.60
CA LEU A 188 7.07 14.80 -12.17
C LEU A 188 6.68 16.05 -11.39
N VAL A 189 5.65 15.92 -10.56
CA VAL A 189 5.24 16.95 -9.60
C VAL A 189 5.66 16.52 -8.20
N VAL A 190 6.32 17.41 -7.46
CA VAL A 190 6.83 17.11 -6.12
C VAL A 190 6.33 18.16 -5.12
N ARG A 191 5.63 17.69 -4.10
CA ARG A 191 5.26 18.48 -2.93
C ARG A 191 6.01 17.94 -1.71
N LEU A 192 6.84 18.78 -1.12
CA LEU A 192 7.60 18.50 0.09
C LEU A 192 7.24 19.50 1.17
N GLU A 193 7.06 19.02 2.39
CA GLU A 193 6.84 19.84 3.59
C GLU A 193 7.49 19.18 4.79
N GLY A 194 7.98 19.98 5.75
CA GLY A 194 8.55 19.51 7.00
C GLY A 194 10.08 19.48 7.04
N THR A 195 10.66 18.47 7.68
CA THR A 195 12.09 18.39 7.99
C THR A 195 12.96 18.41 6.74
N ASN A 196 13.94 19.32 6.71
CA ASN A 196 14.92 19.51 5.64
C ASN A 196 14.31 19.89 4.26
N VAL A 197 13.12 20.48 4.24
CA VAL A 197 12.44 20.86 2.99
C VAL A 197 13.25 21.81 2.13
N ASN A 198 13.98 22.80 2.71
CA ASN A 198 14.81 23.74 1.95
C ASN A 198 15.99 23.01 1.29
N ILE A 199 16.66 22.12 2.01
CA ILE A 199 17.75 21.31 1.46
C ILE A 199 17.23 20.45 0.31
N ALA A 200 16.06 19.84 0.48
CA ALA A 200 15.44 19.03 -0.57
C ALA A 200 15.11 19.85 -1.82
N LYS A 201 14.58 21.05 -1.67
CA LYS A 201 14.33 21.97 -2.79
C LYS A 201 15.62 22.30 -3.53
N ASP A 202 16.69 22.64 -2.81
CA ASP A 202 18.01 22.92 -3.40
C ASP A 202 18.54 21.71 -4.19
N ILE A 203 18.39 20.48 -3.65
CA ILE A 203 18.78 19.25 -4.35
C ILE A 203 18.00 19.07 -5.65
N LEU A 204 16.67 19.26 -5.61
CA LEU A 204 15.82 19.10 -6.79
C LEU A 204 16.10 20.18 -7.85
N GLU A 205 16.26 21.44 -7.45
CA GLU A 205 16.53 22.57 -8.35
C GLU A 205 17.90 22.43 -9.04
N ASN A 206 18.93 21.99 -8.28
CA ASN A 206 20.28 21.81 -8.81
C ASN A 206 20.47 20.49 -9.58
N SER A 207 19.49 19.61 -9.59
CA SER A 207 19.54 18.30 -10.27
C SER A 207 19.55 18.39 -11.79
N GLY A 208 19.13 19.52 -12.35
CA GLY A 208 18.90 19.68 -13.80
C GLY A 208 17.67 18.94 -14.34
N LEU A 209 16.87 18.34 -13.48
CA LEU A 209 15.66 17.61 -13.86
C LEU A 209 14.47 18.54 -14.04
N ASN A 210 13.56 18.17 -14.93
CA ASN A 210 12.29 18.86 -15.14
C ASN A 210 11.29 18.48 -14.04
N ILE A 211 11.48 19.02 -12.83
CA ILE A 211 10.60 18.77 -11.67
C ILE A 211 9.73 20.00 -11.45
N ILE A 212 8.46 19.78 -11.22
CA ILE A 212 7.49 20.83 -10.89
C ILE A 212 7.22 20.79 -9.39
N SER A 213 7.64 21.83 -8.69
CA SER A 213 7.31 21.98 -7.27
C SER A 213 5.85 22.39 -7.07
N ALA A 214 5.25 21.92 -6.00
CA ALA A 214 3.91 22.29 -5.58
C ALA A 214 3.91 22.81 -4.15
N ASP A 215 3.08 23.84 -3.88
CA ASP A 215 3.03 24.51 -2.59
C ASP A 215 2.17 23.77 -1.56
N ASN A 216 1.13 23.11 -2.04
CA ASN A 216 0.19 22.33 -1.20
C ASN A 216 -0.42 21.17 -1.99
N MET A 217 -1.21 20.32 -1.30
CA MET A 217 -1.80 19.13 -1.91
C MET A 217 -2.74 19.43 -3.07
N LYS A 218 -3.53 20.52 -2.96
CA LYS A 218 -4.45 20.95 -4.02
C LYS A 218 -3.67 21.37 -5.27
N ASP A 219 -2.68 22.23 -5.11
CA ASP A 219 -1.80 22.70 -6.17
C ASP A 219 -1.08 21.52 -6.86
N ALA A 220 -0.59 20.56 -6.06
CA ALA A 220 0.05 19.36 -6.56
C ALA A 220 -0.90 18.50 -7.44
N ALA A 221 -2.13 18.29 -6.98
CA ALA A 221 -3.13 17.53 -7.72
C ALA A 221 -3.55 18.25 -9.01
N GLU A 222 -3.81 19.56 -8.95
CA GLU A 222 -4.15 20.35 -10.13
C GLU A 222 -3.03 20.30 -11.18
N LYS A 223 -1.78 20.47 -10.77
CA LYS A 223 -0.61 20.44 -11.65
C LYS A 223 -0.47 19.08 -12.35
N ILE A 224 -0.48 17.98 -11.58
CA ILE A 224 -0.27 16.65 -12.17
C ILE A 224 -1.42 16.27 -13.10
N VAL A 225 -2.68 16.52 -12.72
CA VAL A 225 -3.84 16.20 -13.55
C VAL A 225 -3.81 16.97 -14.86
N ARG A 226 -3.50 18.25 -14.85
CA ARG A 226 -3.38 19.08 -16.08
C ARG A 226 -2.27 18.56 -17.00
N LEU A 227 -1.11 18.19 -16.43
CA LEU A 227 0.02 17.67 -17.21
C LEU A 227 -0.30 16.33 -17.87
N VAL A 228 -0.94 15.42 -17.14
CA VAL A 228 -1.35 14.11 -17.68
C VAL A 228 -2.43 14.27 -18.76
N ASN A 229 -3.27 15.30 -18.66
CA ASN A 229 -4.30 15.61 -19.66
C ASN A 229 -3.81 16.44 -20.87
N GLY A 230 -2.50 16.65 -21.00
CA GLY A 230 -1.88 17.19 -22.22
C GLY A 230 -1.45 18.67 -22.20
N LEU A 231 -1.46 19.33 -21.04
CA LEU A 231 -0.82 20.65 -20.89
C LEU A 231 0.69 20.52 -20.97
N LYS A 232 1.34 21.39 -21.77
CA LYS A 232 2.79 21.37 -21.93
C LYS A 232 3.47 22.02 -20.71
N TYR A 233 4.57 21.43 -20.28
CA TYR A 233 5.42 21.94 -19.19
C TYR A 233 5.83 23.42 -19.36
N SER A 234 6.05 23.86 -20.62
CA SER A 234 6.40 25.25 -20.94
C SER A 234 5.34 26.27 -20.54
N GLU A 235 4.08 25.87 -20.41
CA GLU A 235 2.98 26.74 -20.03
C GLU A 235 2.91 27.02 -18.53
N TYR A 236 3.60 26.19 -17.70
CA TYR A 236 3.72 26.42 -16.26
C TYR A 236 4.82 27.41 -15.87
N ARG A 237 5.88 27.53 -16.67
CA ARG A 237 6.97 28.48 -16.40
C ARG A 237 6.65 29.95 -16.75
N SER A 238 5.55 30.20 -17.41
CA SER A 238 5.12 31.52 -17.87
C SER A 238 4.04 32.16 -16.99
N GLN A 239 3.64 31.50 -15.89
CA GLN A 239 2.75 32.05 -14.85
C GLN A 239 3.50 32.20 -13.53
#